data_24eaef0ec576ab065adbcefd536e79cf
#
_entry.id   24eaef0ec576ab065adbcefd536e79cf
#
_cell.length_a   1.000
_cell.length_b   1.000
_cell.length_c   1.000
_cell.angle_alpha   90.00
_cell.angle_beta   90.00
_cell.angle_gamma   90.00
#
_symmetry.space_group_name_H-M   'P 1'
#
loop_
_entity.id
_entity.type
_entity.pdbx_description
1 polymer ?
#
loop_
_entity_poly.entity_id
_entity_poly.type
_entity_poly.pdbx_seq_one_letter_code
_entity_poly.pdbx_strand_id
1 'polypeptide(L)'
;MQILKRGIFLSIFLLSASCETQNSSDNQIITNDIEKDNSKLNKIDIINSSVSKFSFLALGDSYTIGEGVEESKRWPNQFIKIAYDKGLYFEKPKIIAKTGWKTYDLLNAINKTNFTKKYDYVSLLIGVNNQFNSRSIYEFEEDLDKIMDKIDIIRKNNGSTIIISIPDWGYTPFAESYNRDTISYEINIFNKSLKNFADKNDIKYVDVTEISRKTLNEDDLLASDSLHPNGLMYFEWAKKIYEKWID
;
A
#
# COMPACT_ATOMS: atom_id res chain seq x y z
N MET A 1 64.08 7.51 -25.89
CA MET A 1 65.47 7.48 -25.37
C MET A 1 65.42 6.76 -24.03
N GLN A 2 66.04 5.61 -23.98
CA GLN A 2 66.54 4.78 -22.86
C GLN A 2 65.54 4.43 -21.73
N ILE A 3 65.04 3.20 -21.61
CA ILE A 3 65.64 1.91 -21.19
C ILE A 3 66.41 2.08 -19.87
N LEU A 4 65.90 1.46 -18.80
CA LEU A 4 66.75 0.55 -18.00
C LEU A 4 65.93 -0.53 -17.26
N LYS A 5 66.21 -1.77 -17.60
CA LYS A 5 65.90 -3.01 -16.90
C LYS A 5 66.83 -3.23 -15.71
N ARG A 6 66.34 -3.87 -14.67
CA ARG A 6 67.05 -4.81 -13.77
C ARG A 6 65.95 -5.44 -12.87
N GLY A 7 65.72 -6.68 -12.79
CA GLY A 7 66.57 -7.89 -12.88
C GLY A 7 66.73 -8.53 -11.50
N ILE A 8 65.90 -9.57 -11.22
CA ILE A 8 66.18 -10.84 -10.56
C ILE A 8 66.78 -10.78 -9.13
N PHE A 9 66.12 -11.42 -8.15
CA PHE A 9 66.69 -12.59 -7.49
C PHE A 9 65.59 -13.45 -6.82
N LEU A 10 65.57 -14.69 -7.22
CA LEU A 10 64.82 -15.84 -6.70
C LEU A 10 65.55 -16.34 -5.44
N SER A 11 64.89 -16.45 -4.32
CA SER A 11 65.38 -17.25 -3.18
C SER A 11 64.28 -18.18 -2.71
N ILE A 12 64.41 -19.39 -3.09
CA ILE A 12 63.66 -20.56 -2.61
C ILE A 12 64.14 -20.85 -1.19
N PHE A 13 63.23 -20.74 -0.22
CA PHE A 13 63.42 -21.39 1.09
C PHE A 13 62.37 -22.49 1.22
N LEU A 14 62.86 -23.71 1.11
CA LEU A 14 62.16 -24.92 1.51
C LEU A 14 62.19 -24.96 3.06
N LEU A 15 61.04 -24.88 3.68
CA LEU A 15 60.86 -25.31 5.06
C LEU A 15 59.76 -26.35 5.09
N SER A 16 60.15 -27.51 5.54
CA SER A 16 59.45 -28.75 5.69
C SER A 16 58.19 -28.64 6.57
N ALA A 17 57.16 -29.30 6.11
CA ALA A 17 55.89 -29.49 6.79
C ALA A 17 56.00 -30.13 8.16
N SER A 18 55.29 -29.58 9.12
CA SER A 18 54.70 -30.36 10.19
C SER A 18 53.18 -30.20 10.07
N CYS A 19 52.57 -31.29 9.65
CA CYS A 19 51.12 -31.43 9.57
C CYS A 19 50.64 -31.78 10.99
N GLU A 20 50.03 -30.85 11.71
CA GLU A 20 49.26 -31.17 12.90
C GLU A 20 47.78 -30.94 12.62
N THR A 21 47.05 -31.99 12.85
CA THR A 21 45.62 -32.18 12.79
C THR A 21 44.88 -31.26 13.80
N GLN A 22 44.33 -30.13 13.29
CA GLN A 22 43.32 -29.37 14.01
C GLN A 22 42.24 -28.89 13.00
N ASN A 23 41.41 -29.80 12.51
CA ASN A 23 40.37 -29.42 11.58
C ASN A 23 39.08 -30.26 11.67
N SER A 24 38.75 -30.85 12.82
CA SER A 24 37.47 -31.59 12.96
C SER A 24 36.45 -30.96 13.91
N SER A 25 36.87 -30.08 14.80
CA SER A 25 35.94 -29.43 15.75
C SER A 25 35.30 -28.16 15.20
N ASP A 26 36.02 -27.37 14.41
CA ASP A 26 35.50 -26.10 13.88
C ASP A 26 34.48 -26.33 12.72
N ASN A 27 34.68 -27.38 11.90
CA ASN A 27 33.71 -27.76 10.86
C ASN A 27 32.38 -28.32 11.45
N GLN A 28 32.43 -28.99 12.61
CA GLN A 28 31.21 -29.47 13.27
C GLN A 28 30.40 -28.33 13.93
N ILE A 29 31.07 -27.30 14.44
CA ILE A 29 30.38 -26.14 15.04
C ILE A 29 29.69 -25.32 13.95
N ILE A 30 30.37 -25.08 12.82
CA ILE A 30 29.78 -24.32 11.68
C ILE A 30 28.61 -25.08 11.05
N THR A 31 28.70 -26.41 10.88
CA THR A 31 27.59 -27.21 10.35
C THR A 31 26.39 -27.25 11.29
N ASN A 32 26.61 -27.34 12.60
CA ASN A 32 25.53 -27.33 13.59
C ASN A 32 24.82 -25.97 13.68
N ASP A 33 25.50 -24.86 13.49
CA ASP A 33 24.91 -23.53 13.48
C ASP A 33 24.12 -23.28 12.19
N ILE A 34 24.60 -23.76 11.03
CA ILE A 34 23.87 -23.69 9.76
C ILE A 34 22.62 -24.58 9.79
N GLU A 35 22.68 -25.79 10.36
CA GLU A 35 21.52 -26.67 10.51
C GLU A 35 20.47 -26.10 11.48
N LYS A 36 20.90 -25.46 12.58
CA LYS A 36 19.99 -24.74 13.51
C LYS A 36 19.33 -23.54 12.86
N ASP A 37 20.05 -22.78 12.05
CA ASP A 37 19.51 -21.61 11.34
C ASP A 37 18.55 -22.04 10.23
N ASN A 38 18.87 -23.08 9.46
CA ASN A 38 17.98 -23.69 8.47
C ASN A 38 16.72 -24.31 9.12
N SER A 39 16.84 -24.93 10.29
CA SER A 39 15.68 -25.48 11.03
C SER A 39 14.76 -24.36 11.56
N LYS A 40 15.34 -23.21 11.92
CA LYS A 40 14.62 -22.02 12.37
C LYS A 40 13.91 -21.31 11.21
N LEU A 41 14.60 -21.19 10.05
CA LEU A 41 14.02 -20.69 8.80
C LEU A 41 12.87 -21.59 8.31
N ASN A 42 13.06 -22.90 8.26
CA ASN A 42 12.02 -23.87 7.90
C ASN A 42 10.81 -23.83 8.86
N LYS A 43 11.06 -23.61 10.16
CA LYS A 43 9.99 -23.49 11.15
C LYS A 43 9.20 -22.19 10.99
N ILE A 44 9.86 -21.08 10.64
CA ILE A 44 9.24 -19.79 10.32
C ILE A 44 8.40 -19.92 9.04
N ASP A 45 8.90 -20.59 8.00
CA ASP A 45 8.19 -20.82 6.75
C ASP A 45 6.97 -21.74 6.94
N ILE A 46 7.06 -22.75 7.78
CA ILE A 46 5.95 -23.64 8.12
C ILE A 46 4.89 -22.88 8.92
N ILE A 47 5.29 -22.03 9.88
CA ILE A 47 4.36 -21.18 10.64
C ILE A 47 3.68 -20.19 9.70
N ASN A 48 4.42 -19.53 8.80
CA ASN A 48 3.87 -18.60 7.83
C ASN A 48 2.94 -19.26 6.80
N SER A 49 3.14 -20.53 6.47
CA SER A 49 2.26 -21.30 5.57
C SER A 49 1.00 -21.84 6.24
N SER A 50 0.98 -21.97 7.56
CA SER A 50 -0.18 -22.49 8.33
C SER A 50 -1.12 -21.40 8.83
N VAL A 51 -0.72 -20.11 8.79
CA VAL A 51 -1.54 -18.99 9.23
C VAL A 51 -2.53 -18.61 8.13
N SER A 52 -3.83 -18.70 8.44
CA SER A 52 -4.87 -18.20 7.54
C SER A 52 -4.71 -16.70 7.30
N LYS A 53 -4.62 -16.31 6.04
CA LYS A 53 -4.47 -14.90 5.64
C LYS A 53 -5.79 -14.35 5.15
N PHE A 54 -6.10 -13.13 5.55
CA PHE A 54 -7.24 -12.38 5.02
C PHE A 54 -6.95 -11.89 3.61
N SER A 55 -7.93 -12.01 2.73
CA SER A 55 -7.88 -11.44 1.39
C SER A 55 -8.38 -10.00 1.38
N PHE A 56 -7.64 -9.11 0.74
CA PHE A 56 -7.94 -7.68 0.68
C PHE A 56 -8.04 -7.19 -0.78
N LEU A 57 -9.12 -6.47 -1.10
CA LEU A 57 -9.36 -5.79 -2.37
C LEU A 57 -9.43 -4.28 -2.12
N ALA A 58 -8.57 -3.50 -2.77
CA ALA A 58 -8.58 -2.04 -2.72
C ALA A 58 -9.07 -1.48 -4.06
N LEU A 59 -10.18 -0.74 -4.03
CA LEU A 59 -10.86 -0.14 -5.17
C LEU A 59 -10.68 1.38 -5.16
N GLY A 60 -10.37 1.99 -6.31
CA GLY A 60 -10.24 3.43 -6.35
C GLY A 60 -9.62 4.03 -7.61
N ASP A 61 -8.92 5.14 -7.40
CA ASP A 61 -8.26 5.94 -8.42
C ASP A 61 -6.74 6.08 -8.16
N SER A 62 -6.13 7.23 -8.52
CA SER A 62 -4.70 7.52 -8.29
C SER A 62 -4.31 7.44 -6.81
N TYR A 63 -5.18 7.82 -5.90
CA TYR A 63 -4.94 7.76 -4.47
C TYR A 63 -4.88 6.31 -3.93
N THR A 64 -5.52 5.37 -4.61
CA THR A 64 -5.47 3.95 -4.25
C THR A 64 -4.33 3.22 -4.97
N ILE A 65 -4.10 3.52 -6.27
CA ILE A 65 -2.95 2.95 -6.99
C ILE A 65 -1.62 3.46 -6.44
N GLY A 66 -1.63 4.61 -5.74
CA GLY A 66 -0.44 5.23 -5.16
C GLY A 66 0.42 5.89 -6.23
N GLU A 67 -0.18 6.86 -6.96
CA GLU A 67 0.55 7.66 -7.95
C GLU A 67 1.75 8.34 -7.29
N GLY A 68 2.91 8.32 -7.98
CA GLY A 68 4.13 8.96 -7.51
C GLY A 68 4.90 8.24 -6.39
N VAL A 69 4.44 7.07 -5.90
CA VAL A 69 5.16 6.31 -4.87
C VAL A 69 5.39 4.85 -5.23
N GLU A 70 6.45 4.29 -4.66
CA GLU A 70 6.74 2.87 -4.76
C GLU A 70 5.62 2.01 -4.15
N GLU A 71 5.45 0.80 -4.62
CA GLU A 71 4.40 -0.12 -4.20
C GLU A 71 4.35 -0.31 -2.67
N SER A 72 5.51 -0.49 -2.04
CA SER A 72 5.63 -0.68 -0.58
C SER A 72 5.13 0.51 0.24
N LYS A 73 5.08 1.71 -0.35
CA LYS A 73 4.67 2.95 0.30
C LYS A 73 3.21 3.34 0.03
N ARG A 74 2.49 2.60 -0.82
CA ARG A 74 1.06 2.78 -1.05
C ARG A 74 0.29 2.45 0.21
N TRP A 75 -0.78 3.18 0.52
CA TRP A 75 -1.53 2.96 1.75
C TRP A 75 -2.08 1.53 1.92
N PRO A 76 -2.54 0.78 0.87
CA PRO A 76 -3.00 -0.59 1.06
C PRO A 76 -1.87 -1.53 1.52
N ASN A 77 -0.64 -1.32 1.03
CA ASN A 77 0.52 -2.11 1.41
C ASN A 77 1.00 -1.74 2.82
N GLN A 78 0.96 -0.46 3.18
CA GLN A 78 1.28 -0.03 4.54
C GLN A 78 0.24 -0.51 5.56
N PHE A 79 -1.05 -0.53 5.18
CA PHE A 79 -2.12 -1.08 6.01
C PHE A 79 -1.85 -2.54 6.37
N ILE A 80 -1.55 -3.41 5.39
CA ILE A 80 -1.26 -4.82 5.69
C ILE A 80 0.02 -5.02 6.50
N LYS A 81 0.99 -4.11 6.38
CA LYS A 81 2.19 -4.11 7.22
C LYS A 81 1.85 -3.77 8.67
N ILE A 82 1.05 -2.73 8.91
CA ILE A 82 0.57 -2.36 10.25
C ILE A 82 -0.23 -3.53 10.86
N ALA A 83 -1.10 -4.16 10.07
CA ALA A 83 -1.87 -5.33 10.49
C ALA A 83 -0.96 -6.50 10.88
N TYR A 84 0.08 -6.77 10.10
CA TYR A 84 1.08 -7.79 10.39
C TYR A 84 1.78 -7.56 11.74
N ASP A 85 2.18 -6.32 12.01
CA ASP A 85 2.83 -5.94 13.27
C ASP A 85 1.89 -6.09 14.49
N LYS A 86 0.57 -6.15 14.23
CA LYS A 86 -0.49 -6.40 15.22
C LYS A 86 -0.98 -7.86 15.27
N GLY A 87 -0.32 -8.76 14.53
CA GLY A 87 -0.66 -10.19 14.49
C GLY A 87 -1.81 -10.58 13.56
N LEU A 88 -2.23 -9.68 12.66
CA LEU A 88 -3.23 -9.94 11.63
C LEU A 88 -2.56 -10.10 10.26
N TYR A 89 -2.79 -11.23 9.64
CA TYR A 89 -2.09 -11.61 8.42
C TYR A 89 -2.99 -11.44 7.20
N PHE A 90 -2.51 -10.66 6.24
CA PHE A 90 -3.18 -10.42 4.97
C PHE A 90 -2.37 -11.00 3.80
N GLU A 91 -3.07 -11.41 2.75
CA GLU A 91 -2.44 -11.59 1.44
C GLU A 91 -2.01 -10.23 0.88
N LYS A 92 -1.15 -10.23 -0.14
CA LYS A 92 -0.87 -9.02 -0.92
C LYS A 92 -2.18 -8.42 -1.43
N PRO A 93 -2.46 -7.11 -1.25
CA PRO A 93 -3.71 -6.50 -1.67
C PRO A 93 -3.89 -6.64 -3.18
N LYS A 94 -5.08 -7.06 -3.63
CA LYS A 94 -5.48 -6.84 -5.01
C LYS A 94 -5.94 -5.40 -5.14
N ILE A 95 -5.34 -4.64 -6.05
CA ILE A 95 -5.69 -3.26 -6.31
C ILE A 95 -6.38 -3.19 -7.68
N ILE A 96 -7.58 -2.60 -7.73
CA ILE A 96 -8.30 -2.23 -8.96
C ILE A 96 -8.48 -0.72 -8.89
N ALA A 97 -7.53 -0.01 -9.43
CA ALA A 97 -7.46 1.44 -9.39
C ALA A 97 -6.58 1.95 -10.54
N LYS A 98 -6.85 3.16 -11.01
CA LYS A 98 -6.04 3.82 -12.03
C LYS A 98 -6.17 5.33 -11.91
N THR A 99 -5.07 6.04 -12.18
CA THR A 99 -5.03 7.50 -12.26
C THR A 99 -6.10 8.05 -13.20
N GLY A 100 -6.82 9.05 -12.74
CA GLY A 100 -7.86 9.74 -13.51
C GLY A 100 -9.24 9.05 -13.51
N TRP A 101 -9.38 7.87 -12.88
CA TRP A 101 -10.67 7.18 -12.86
C TRP A 101 -11.72 7.92 -12.02
N LYS A 102 -12.89 8.05 -12.63
CA LYS A 102 -14.15 8.41 -11.98
C LYS A 102 -14.90 7.16 -11.53
N THR A 103 -15.99 7.32 -10.82
CA THR A 103 -16.87 6.21 -10.38
C THR A 103 -17.27 5.30 -11.52
N TYR A 104 -17.69 5.86 -12.65
CA TYR A 104 -18.04 5.14 -13.87
C TYR A 104 -16.87 4.27 -14.40
N ASP A 105 -15.64 4.80 -14.42
CA ASP A 105 -14.46 4.07 -14.89
C ASP A 105 -14.14 2.88 -14.00
N LEU A 106 -14.22 3.09 -12.67
CA LEU A 106 -14.05 2.04 -11.69
C LEU A 106 -15.12 0.95 -11.82
N LEU A 107 -16.39 1.33 -11.95
CA LEU A 107 -17.51 0.39 -12.15
C LEU A 107 -17.28 -0.49 -13.40
N ASN A 108 -16.84 0.12 -14.51
CA ASN A 108 -16.50 -0.61 -15.72
C ASN A 108 -15.31 -1.57 -15.52
N ALA A 109 -14.30 -1.17 -14.76
CA ALA A 109 -13.16 -2.05 -14.44
C ALA A 109 -13.59 -3.24 -13.57
N ILE A 110 -14.43 -3.00 -12.56
CA ILE A 110 -15.00 -4.07 -11.73
C ILE A 110 -15.79 -5.06 -12.61
N ASN A 111 -16.66 -4.57 -13.48
CA ASN A 111 -17.49 -5.41 -14.38
C ASN A 111 -16.65 -6.26 -15.36
N LYS A 112 -15.49 -5.77 -15.78
CA LYS A 112 -14.56 -6.49 -16.67
C LYS A 112 -13.62 -7.44 -15.93
N THR A 113 -13.54 -7.34 -14.60
CA THR A 113 -12.65 -8.18 -13.80
C THR A 113 -13.28 -9.55 -13.55
N ASN A 114 -12.56 -10.61 -13.93
CA ASN A 114 -12.94 -11.97 -13.51
C ASN A 114 -12.46 -12.22 -12.08
N PHE A 115 -13.37 -12.20 -11.11
CA PHE A 115 -13.09 -12.50 -9.72
C PHE A 115 -13.15 -14.00 -9.49
N THR A 116 -12.01 -14.62 -9.19
CA THR A 116 -11.89 -16.06 -8.91
C THR A 116 -12.14 -16.43 -7.46
N LYS A 117 -12.24 -15.43 -6.56
CA LYS A 117 -12.54 -15.59 -5.14
C LYS A 117 -13.29 -14.38 -4.60
N LYS A 118 -13.91 -14.55 -3.43
CA LYS A 118 -14.45 -13.46 -2.61
C LYS A 118 -13.40 -12.95 -1.62
N TYR A 119 -13.58 -11.70 -1.17
CA TYR A 119 -12.62 -10.98 -0.30
C TYR A 119 -13.16 -10.84 1.11
N ASP A 120 -12.25 -10.96 2.09
CA ASP A 120 -12.57 -10.69 3.50
C ASP A 120 -12.73 -9.19 3.76
N TYR A 121 -11.91 -8.38 3.09
CA TYR A 121 -11.86 -6.92 3.25
C TYR A 121 -11.92 -6.25 1.88
N VAL A 122 -12.78 -5.24 1.74
CA VAL A 122 -12.90 -4.42 0.53
C VAL A 122 -12.90 -2.95 0.92
N SER A 123 -12.01 -2.14 0.35
CA SER A 123 -12.00 -0.69 0.54
C SER A 123 -12.40 0.03 -0.73
N LEU A 124 -13.05 1.19 -0.57
CA LEU A 124 -13.42 2.10 -1.65
C LEU A 124 -12.92 3.51 -1.36
N LEU A 125 -12.07 4.06 -2.24
CA LEU A 125 -11.64 5.45 -2.26
C LEU A 125 -11.74 5.95 -3.70
N ILE A 126 -12.79 6.70 -4.01
CA ILE A 126 -13.09 7.17 -5.37
C ILE A 126 -13.90 8.46 -5.30
N GLY A 127 -13.79 9.31 -6.30
CA GLY A 127 -14.66 10.46 -6.49
C GLY A 127 -13.94 11.80 -6.70
N VAL A 128 -12.63 11.90 -6.42
CA VAL A 128 -11.88 13.13 -6.67
C VAL A 128 -11.96 13.52 -8.15
N ASN A 129 -11.87 12.56 -9.06
CA ASN A 129 -11.96 12.83 -10.50
C ASN A 129 -13.38 13.15 -10.97
N ASN A 130 -14.43 12.73 -10.24
CA ASN A 130 -15.78 13.21 -10.48
C ASN A 130 -15.86 14.72 -10.19
N GLN A 131 -15.37 15.14 -9.02
CA GLN A 131 -15.31 16.55 -8.64
C GLN A 131 -14.43 17.35 -9.62
N PHE A 132 -13.19 16.93 -9.87
CA PHE A 132 -12.25 17.60 -10.77
C PHE A 132 -12.80 17.82 -12.19
N ASN A 133 -13.61 16.90 -12.69
CA ASN A 133 -14.26 16.96 -13.99
C ASN A 133 -15.68 17.52 -13.93
N SER A 134 -16.07 18.20 -12.86
CA SER A 134 -17.39 18.83 -12.67
C SER A 134 -18.57 17.88 -12.92
N ARG A 135 -18.40 16.59 -12.56
CA ARG A 135 -19.50 15.61 -12.63
C ARG A 135 -20.50 15.89 -11.52
N SER A 136 -21.78 15.69 -11.82
CA SER A 136 -22.81 15.96 -10.84
C SER A 136 -22.75 14.99 -9.64
N ILE A 137 -23.17 15.46 -8.47
CA ILE A 137 -23.27 14.61 -7.29
C ILE A 137 -24.29 13.46 -7.49
N TYR A 138 -25.34 13.68 -8.29
CA TYR A 138 -26.34 12.64 -8.59
C TYR A 138 -25.73 11.47 -9.39
N GLU A 139 -24.94 11.78 -10.43
CA GLU A 139 -24.24 10.74 -11.18
C GLU A 139 -23.24 9.96 -10.30
N PHE A 140 -22.58 10.66 -9.40
CA PHE A 140 -21.67 10.05 -8.42
C PHE A 140 -22.41 9.08 -7.50
N GLU A 141 -23.57 9.49 -6.95
CA GLU A 141 -24.40 8.68 -6.06
C GLU A 141 -24.98 7.46 -6.76
N GLU A 142 -25.49 7.62 -8.00
CA GLU A 142 -25.96 6.48 -8.81
C GLU A 142 -24.86 5.45 -9.08
N ASP A 143 -23.65 5.91 -9.40
CA ASP A 143 -22.53 5.01 -9.63
C ASP A 143 -22.07 4.35 -8.32
N LEU A 144 -22.11 5.09 -7.20
CA LEU A 144 -21.78 4.55 -5.87
C LEU A 144 -22.68 3.40 -5.49
N ASP A 145 -24.01 3.54 -5.68
CA ASP A 145 -24.98 2.46 -5.45
C ASP A 145 -24.59 1.21 -6.27
N LYS A 146 -24.33 1.38 -7.58
CA LYS A 146 -23.94 0.27 -8.46
C LYS A 146 -22.60 -0.38 -8.07
N ILE A 147 -21.63 0.41 -7.62
CA ILE A 147 -20.33 -0.08 -7.13
C ILE A 147 -20.55 -0.92 -5.86
N MET A 148 -21.39 -0.45 -4.95
CA MET A 148 -21.68 -1.17 -3.71
C MET A 148 -22.40 -2.49 -3.96
N ASP A 149 -23.35 -2.54 -4.89
CA ASP A 149 -23.98 -3.80 -5.34
C ASP A 149 -22.93 -4.83 -5.81
N LYS A 150 -21.89 -4.35 -6.53
CA LYS A 150 -20.79 -5.23 -6.96
C LYS A 150 -19.90 -5.65 -5.79
N ILE A 151 -19.60 -4.75 -4.88
CA ILE A 151 -18.82 -5.06 -3.67
C ILE A 151 -19.52 -6.14 -2.85
N ASP A 152 -20.82 -6.10 -2.68
CA ASP A 152 -21.59 -7.11 -1.93
C ASP A 152 -21.53 -8.50 -2.57
N ILE A 153 -21.45 -8.57 -3.90
CA ILE A 153 -21.25 -9.85 -4.61
C ILE A 153 -19.82 -10.38 -4.41
N ILE A 154 -18.82 -9.49 -4.41
CA ILE A 154 -17.39 -9.82 -4.38
C ILE A 154 -16.91 -10.07 -2.95
N ARG A 155 -17.50 -9.42 -1.96
CA ARG A 155 -17.18 -9.58 -0.54
C ARG A 155 -17.73 -10.88 0.01
N LYS A 156 -17.02 -11.52 0.94
CA LYS A 156 -17.52 -12.66 1.70
C LYS A 156 -18.70 -12.24 2.59
N ASN A 157 -19.57 -13.17 2.94
CA ASN A 157 -20.76 -12.86 3.78
C ASN A 157 -20.37 -12.29 5.15
N ASN A 158 -19.26 -12.75 5.73
CA ASN A 158 -18.66 -12.25 6.98
C ASN A 158 -17.52 -11.25 6.74
N GLY A 159 -17.35 -10.79 5.52
CA GLY A 159 -16.33 -9.80 5.16
C GLY A 159 -16.74 -8.38 5.54
N SER A 160 -15.80 -7.46 5.50
CA SER A 160 -15.99 -6.06 5.86
C SER A 160 -15.70 -5.13 4.71
N THR A 161 -16.47 -4.05 4.61
CA THR A 161 -16.23 -2.95 3.67
C THR A 161 -15.92 -1.67 4.43
N ILE A 162 -15.01 -0.86 3.89
CA ILE A 162 -14.75 0.50 4.37
C ILE A 162 -14.78 1.49 3.21
N ILE A 163 -15.43 2.63 3.44
CA ILE A 163 -15.36 3.79 2.55
C ILE A 163 -14.36 4.78 3.14
N ILE A 164 -13.45 5.26 2.30
CA ILE A 164 -12.42 6.23 2.65
C ILE A 164 -12.78 7.56 2.00
N SER A 165 -12.71 8.65 2.76
CA SER A 165 -13.00 9.99 2.25
C SER A 165 -12.05 10.39 1.11
N ILE A 166 -12.53 11.24 0.23
CA ILE A 166 -11.75 11.88 -0.82
C ILE A 166 -10.81 12.91 -0.16
N PRO A 167 -9.50 12.87 -0.42
CA PRO A 167 -8.57 13.88 0.07
C PRO A 167 -8.84 15.24 -0.60
N ASP A 168 -8.54 16.31 0.11
CA ASP A 168 -8.75 17.68 -0.37
C ASP A 168 -7.49 18.19 -1.09
N TRP A 169 -7.49 18.08 -2.40
CA TRP A 169 -6.40 18.55 -3.23
C TRP A 169 -6.30 20.09 -3.30
N GLY A 170 -7.33 20.82 -2.86
CA GLY A 170 -7.31 22.27 -2.74
C GLY A 170 -6.21 22.79 -1.81
N TYR A 171 -5.69 21.96 -0.91
CA TYR A 171 -4.59 22.30 0.01
C TYR A 171 -3.19 22.01 -0.56
N THR A 172 -3.11 21.48 -1.76
CA THR A 172 -1.81 21.14 -2.40
C THR A 172 -1.25 22.31 -3.23
N PRO A 173 0.07 22.37 -3.51
CA PRO A 173 0.64 23.33 -4.44
C PRO A 173 0.04 23.20 -5.86
N PHE A 174 -0.38 22.01 -6.28
CA PHE A 174 -1.04 21.81 -7.58
C PHE A 174 -2.29 22.70 -7.73
N ALA A 175 -2.97 23.01 -6.63
CA ALA A 175 -4.16 23.88 -6.64
C ALA A 175 -3.88 25.38 -6.71
N GLU A 176 -2.61 25.83 -6.84
CA GLU A 176 -2.24 27.26 -6.80
C GLU A 176 -2.98 28.11 -7.85
N SER A 177 -3.21 27.55 -9.05
CA SER A 177 -3.94 28.24 -10.13
C SER A 177 -5.47 28.05 -10.09
N TYR A 178 -5.99 27.36 -9.08
CA TYR A 178 -7.42 27.06 -8.92
C TYR A 178 -8.03 27.83 -7.75
N ASN A 179 -9.37 27.89 -7.70
CA ASN A 179 -10.07 28.41 -6.54
C ASN A 179 -10.12 27.34 -5.44
N ARG A 180 -9.24 27.44 -4.46
CA ARG A 180 -9.08 26.48 -3.35
C ARG A 180 -10.35 26.31 -2.53
N ASP A 181 -11.06 27.41 -2.25
CA ASP A 181 -12.29 27.40 -1.45
C ASP A 181 -13.41 26.63 -2.17
N THR A 182 -13.52 26.80 -3.49
CA THR A 182 -14.47 26.06 -4.32
C THR A 182 -14.14 24.56 -4.31
N ILE A 183 -12.87 24.20 -4.48
CA ILE A 183 -12.43 22.80 -4.44
C ILE A 183 -12.82 22.18 -3.10
N SER A 184 -12.43 22.81 -2.00
CA SER A 184 -12.70 22.30 -0.65
C SER A 184 -14.18 22.18 -0.36
N TYR A 185 -14.98 23.15 -0.80
CA TYR A 185 -16.43 23.09 -0.69
C TYR A 185 -17.04 21.90 -1.43
N GLU A 186 -16.62 21.67 -2.68
CA GLU A 186 -17.11 20.57 -3.50
C GLU A 186 -16.66 19.21 -2.95
N ILE A 187 -15.38 19.08 -2.53
CA ILE A 187 -14.88 17.86 -1.87
C ILE A 187 -15.70 17.54 -0.61
N ASN A 188 -16.04 18.56 0.18
CA ASN A 188 -16.90 18.38 1.36
C ASN A 188 -18.29 17.87 0.99
N ILE A 189 -18.88 18.31 -0.14
CA ILE A 189 -20.17 17.80 -0.62
C ILE A 189 -20.06 16.31 -0.97
N PHE A 190 -19.04 15.91 -1.74
CA PHE A 190 -18.82 14.51 -2.11
C PHE A 190 -18.56 13.65 -0.87
N ASN A 191 -17.73 14.11 0.05
CA ASN A 191 -17.45 13.40 1.30
C ASN A 191 -18.66 13.26 2.21
N LYS A 192 -19.52 14.29 2.25
CA LYS A 192 -20.80 14.22 2.97
C LYS A 192 -21.72 13.15 2.35
N SER A 193 -21.78 13.06 1.02
CA SER A 193 -22.53 12.00 0.34
C SER A 193 -21.99 10.61 0.68
N LEU A 194 -20.66 10.40 0.60
CA LEU A 194 -20.01 9.14 1.00
C LEU A 194 -20.31 8.77 2.46
N LYS A 195 -20.22 9.75 3.38
CA LYS A 195 -20.51 9.54 4.79
C LYS A 195 -21.97 9.14 5.03
N ASN A 196 -22.90 9.87 4.42
CA ASN A 196 -24.33 9.56 4.51
C ASN A 196 -24.66 8.18 3.95
N PHE A 197 -24.02 7.82 2.83
CA PHE A 197 -24.16 6.50 2.23
C PHE A 197 -23.65 5.41 3.18
N ALA A 198 -22.48 5.60 3.77
CA ALA A 198 -21.89 4.68 4.72
C ALA A 198 -22.79 4.48 5.95
N ASP A 199 -23.27 5.58 6.54
CA ASP A 199 -24.15 5.54 7.72
C ASP A 199 -25.47 4.82 7.42
N LYS A 200 -26.08 5.09 6.27
CA LYS A 200 -27.35 4.47 5.85
C LYS A 200 -27.22 2.95 5.67
N ASN A 201 -26.06 2.47 5.25
CA ASN A 201 -25.82 1.07 4.90
C ASN A 201 -24.99 0.32 5.96
N ASP A 202 -24.76 0.90 7.13
CA ASP A 202 -23.92 0.33 8.21
C ASP A 202 -22.51 -0.06 7.74
N ILE A 203 -21.91 0.80 6.90
CA ILE A 203 -20.56 0.60 6.36
C ILE A 203 -19.60 1.49 7.15
N LYS A 204 -18.43 0.95 7.51
CA LYS A 204 -17.39 1.75 8.16
C LYS A 204 -16.91 2.86 7.23
N TYR A 205 -16.77 4.07 7.78
CA TYR A 205 -16.24 5.24 7.07
C TYR A 205 -15.03 5.80 7.82
N VAL A 206 -13.98 6.12 7.09
CA VAL A 206 -12.79 6.78 7.63
C VAL A 206 -12.51 8.07 6.87
N ASP A 207 -12.32 9.14 7.62
CA ASP A 207 -12.02 10.46 7.07
C ASP A 207 -10.50 10.69 7.07
N VAL A 208 -9.90 10.77 5.87
CA VAL A 208 -8.49 11.12 5.65
C VAL A 208 -8.31 12.55 5.13
N THR A 209 -9.42 13.27 4.90
CA THR A 209 -9.43 14.61 4.32
C THR A 209 -8.64 15.60 5.16
N GLU A 210 -8.80 15.57 6.49
CA GLU A 210 -8.05 16.45 7.39
C GLU A 210 -6.53 16.19 7.37
N ILE A 211 -6.11 14.95 7.09
CA ILE A 211 -4.68 14.65 6.93
C ILE A 211 -4.17 15.30 5.64
N SER A 212 -4.94 15.23 4.55
CA SER A 212 -4.55 15.85 3.28
C SER A 212 -4.47 17.39 3.37
N ARG A 213 -5.28 18.01 4.22
CA ARG A 213 -5.26 19.47 4.42
C ARG A 213 -4.00 20.00 5.09
N LYS A 214 -3.21 19.15 5.74
CA LYS A 214 -1.90 19.53 6.30
C LYS A 214 -0.92 20.00 5.23
N THR A 215 -1.07 19.55 3.99
CA THR A 215 -0.16 19.86 2.87
C THR A 215 -0.04 21.33 2.52
N LEU A 216 -0.96 22.17 3.01
CA LEU A 216 -0.81 23.63 2.88
C LEU A 216 0.44 24.16 3.60
N ASN A 217 0.83 23.52 4.71
CA ASN A 217 1.93 23.93 5.57
C ASN A 217 3.04 22.87 5.68
N GLU A 218 2.79 21.67 5.17
CA GLU A 218 3.67 20.49 5.27
C GLU A 218 3.79 19.86 3.87
N ASP A 219 4.55 20.50 2.96
CA ASP A 219 4.74 20.06 1.58
C ASP A 219 5.58 18.79 1.46
N ASP A 220 6.30 18.40 2.52
CA ASP A 220 7.02 17.14 2.64
C ASP A 220 6.09 15.90 2.74
N LEU A 221 4.77 16.09 2.78
CA LEU A 221 3.77 15.03 2.73
C LEU A 221 3.35 14.63 1.30
N LEU A 222 3.83 15.34 0.29
CA LEU A 222 3.45 15.12 -1.11
C LEU A 222 4.53 14.37 -1.89
N ALA A 223 4.09 13.68 -2.94
CA ALA A 223 4.95 13.16 -3.99
C ALA A 223 5.51 14.31 -4.85
N SER A 224 6.45 13.99 -5.76
CA SER A 224 7.14 14.98 -6.59
C SER A 224 6.23 15.75 -7.57
N ASP A 225 5.00 15.30 -7.77
CA ASP A 225 3.99 15.96 -8.60
C ASP A 225 3.23 17.08 -7.87
N SER A 226 3.51 17.29 -6.60
CA SER A 226 2.90 18.32 -5.76
C SER A 226 1.38 18.20 -5.59
N LEU A 227 0.85 17.00 -5.82
CA LEU A 227 -0.57 16.68 -5.77
C LEU A 227 -0.86 15.44 -4.93
N HIS A 228 -0.21 14.31 -5.28
CA HIS A 228 -0.51 13.02 -4.66
C HIS A 228 0.27 12.85 -3.35
N PRO A 229 -0.28 12.09 -2.38
CA PRO A 229 0.41 11.77 -1.14
C PRO A 229 1.73 11.04 -1.38
N ASN A 230 2.72 11.35 -0.59
CA ASN A 230 3.92 10.51 -0.49
C ASN A 230 3.74 9.35 0.51
N GLY A 231 4.81 8.58 0.74
CA GLY A 231 4.77 7.44 1.65
C GLY A 231 4.49 7.81 3.11
N LEU A 232 4.81 9.02 3.57
CA LEU A 232 4.53 9.46 4.94
C LEU A 232 3.05 9.74 5.14
N MET A 233 2.41 10.49 4.24
CA MET A 233 0.97 10.73 4.30
C MET A 233 0.19 9.43 4.16
N TYR A 234 0.59 8.54 3.23
CA TYR A 234 -0.04 7.23 3.10
C TYR A 234 0.10 6.35 4.35
N PHE A 235 1.18 6.51 5.11
CA PHE A 235 1.33 5.83 6.41
C PHE A 235 0.33 6.35 7.45
N GLU A 236 0.12 7.67 7.52
CA GLU A 236 -0.89 8.25 8.41
C GLU A 236 -2.31 7.77 8.04
N TRP A 237 -2.62 7.70 6.72
CA TRP A 237 -3.88 7.14 6.26
C TRP A 237 -4.03 5.67 6.66
N ALA A 238 -3.00 4.87 6.40
CA ALA A 238 -3.01 3.44 6.73
C ALA A 238 -3.23 3.17 8.22
N LYS A 239 -2.63 3.97 9.10
CA LYS A 239 -2.88 3.93 10.55
C LYS A 239 -4.33 4.21 10.88
N LYS A 240 -4.86 5.33 10.39
CA LYS A 240 -6.24 5.76 10.66
C LYS A 240 -7.25 4.75 10.11
N ILE A 241 -6.97 4.18 8.92
CA ILE A 241 -7.78 3.13 8.32
C ILE A 241 -7.74 1.87 9.19
N TYR A 242 -6.58 1.46 9.68
CA TYR A 242 -6.43 0.29 10.55
C TYR A 242 -7.27 0.47 11.83
N GLU A 243 -7.08 1.56 12.54
CA GLU A 243 -7.80 1.91 13.77
C GLU A 243 -9.33 1.91 13.57
N LYS A 244 -9.81 2.41 12.43
CA LYS A 244 -11.24 2.49 12.15
C LYS A 244 -11.85 1.18 11.65
N TRP A 245 -11.05 0.38 10.95
CA TRP A 245 -11.57 -0.81 10.25
C TRP A 245 -11.44 -2.08 11.07
N ILE A 246 -10.36 -2.21 11.81
CA ILE A 246 -9.99 -3.45 12.51
C ILE A 246 -10.28 -3.35 14.02
N ASP A 247 -9.88 -2.23 14.66
CA ASP A 247 -10.11 -1.97 16.09
C ASP A 247 -11.55 -1.47 16.34
#